data_b8624a4c9c189b65511852f508cace81
#
_entry.id   b8624a4c9c189b65511852f508cace81
#
_cell.length_a   1.000
_cell.length_b   1.000
_cell.length_c   1.000
_cell.angle_alpha   90.00
_cell.angle_beta   90.00
_cell.angle_gamma   90.00
#
_symmetry.space_group_name_H-M   'P 1'
#
loop_
_entity.id
_entity.type
_entity.pdbx_description
1 polymer ?
#
loop_
_entity_poly.entity_id
_entity_poly.type
_entity_poly.pdbx_seq_one_letter_code
_entity_poly.pdbx_strand_id
1 'polypeptide(L)'
;MPIENITFLQKQRRLFEEKLSTKLNPKNKLYKLRDLVNWSELEARALPNIEIKQFGRNKKDHRVMLALSMLQAMYNGSDSFTEEELKENIYWQYFCGYEYLQQDLDVSEATIRRFRNDLGEDGYNEILKELLRIGLKVGALKKKDLESVIIDTTVQIKNIKHPHDVYLMETAREKVVDLCKRLGIPLNETYAKTFKYKMIKLWKYKEDSKARQRRKIMISLKVRLGRL
;
A
#
# COMPACT_ATOMS: atom_id res chain seq x y z
N MET A 1 10.96 20.88 23.15
CA MET A 1 11.21 21.82 22.03
C MET A 1 12.56 21.46 21.43
N PRO A 2 12.64 20.96 20.21
CA PRO A 2 13.93 20.81 19.56
C PRO A 2 14.43 22.20 19.15
N ILE A 3 15.56 22.60 19.69
CA ILE A 3 16.27 23.80 19.27
C ILE A 3 16.85 23.47 17.89
N GLU A 4 16.18 23.94 16.84
CA GLU A 4 16.77 23.95 15.51
C GLU A 4 17.96 24.91 15.54
N ASN A 5 19.18 24.37 15.45
CA ASN A 5 20.38 25.14 15.17
C ASN A 5 20.31 25.64 13.71
N ILE A 6 19.48 26.63 13.48
CA ILE A 6 19.36 27.27 12.17
C ILE A 6 20.59 28.15 12.00
N THR A 7 21.42 27.85 11.01
CA THR A 7 22.60 28.62 10.65
C THR A 7 22.18 30.06 10.33
N PHE A 8 23.01 31.04 10.70
CA PHE A 8 22.74 32.48 10.49
C PHE A 8 22.29 32.80 9.05
N LEU A 9 22.92 32.18 8.06
CA LEU A 9 22.55 32.31 6.63
C LEU A 9 21.16 31.77 6.31
N GLN A 10 20.72 30.69 6.95
CA GLN A 10 19.35 30.15 6.80
C GLN A 10 18.32 31.07 7.46
N LYS A 11 18.68 31.72 8.56
CA LYS A 11 17.85 32.70 9.24
C LYS A 11 17.65 33.97 8.41
N GLN A 12 18.70 34.42 7.70
CA GLN A 12 18.60 35.56 6.76
C GLN A 12 17.76 35.23 5.53
N ARG A 13 17.87 34.02 4.94
CA ARG A 13 17.02 33.62 3.84
C ARG A 13 15.53 33.62 4.23
N ARG A 14 15.19 33.15 5.43
CA ARG A 14 13.80 33.13 5.92
C ARG A 14 13.19 34.52 6.17
N LEU A 15 13.97 35.55 6.30
CA LEU A 15 13.45 36.93 6.43
C LEU A 15 12.74 37.43 5.17
N PHE A 16 13.03 36.87 4.01
CA PHE A 16 12.43 37.21 2.72
C PHE A 16 11.47 36.16 2.20
N GLU A 17 11.27 35.07 2.94
CA GLU A 17 10.33 34.00 2.58
C GLU A 17 8.97 34.25 3.23
N GLU A 18 7.94 34.27 2.43
CA GLU A 18 6.57 34.38 2.91
C GLU A 18 6.06 33.05 3.45
N LYS A 19 5.38 33.06 4.61
CA LYS A 19 4.79 31.87 5.19
C LYS A 19 3.68 31.32 4.29
N LEU A 20 3.61 29.99 4.18
CA LEU A 20 2.55 29.32 3.42
C LEU A 20 1.15 29.69 3.93
N SER A 21 0.99 29.92 5.24
CA SER A 21 -0.28 30.32 5.84
C SER A 21 -0.81 31.67 5.33
N THR A 22 0.06 32.60 4.97
CA THR A 22 -0.30 33.93 4.42
C THR A 22 -0.46 33.87 2.91
N LYS A 23 0.36 33.06 2.23
CA LYS A 23 0.38 32.98 0.77
C LYS A 23 -0.77 32.16 0.19
N LEU A 24 -1.23 31.13 0.92
CA LEU A 24 -2.23 30.19 0.42
C LEU A 24 -3.66 30.71 0.61
N ASN A 25 -4.55 30.27 -0.29
CA ASN A 25 -5.97 30.61 -0.20
C ASN A 25 -6.66 29.84 0.94
N PRO A 26 -7.19 30.53 1.98
CA PRO A 26 -7.86 29.86 3.10
C PRO A 26 -9.16 29.13 2.72
N LYS A 27 -9.72 29.41 1.53
CA LYS A 27 -10.90 28.69 1.02
C LYS A 27 -10.59 27.30 0.47
N ASN A 28 -9.30 26.99 0.24
CA ASN A 28 -8.88 25.66 -0.24
C ASN A 28 -9.26 24.55 0.74
N LYS A 29 -9.65 23.40 0.21
CA LYS A 29 -10.11 22.25 0.99
C LYS A 29 -9.00 21.73 1.93
N LEU A 30 -7.77 21.59 1.45
CA LEU A 30 -6.65 21.10 2.25
C LEU A 30 -6.23 22.11 3.33
N TYR A 31 -6.33 23.42 3.02
CA TYR A 31 -6.07 24.45 4.00
C TYR A 31 -7.01 24.32 5.22
N LYS A 32 -8.30 24.17 4.97
CA LYS A 32 -9.31 23.99 6.02
C LYS A 32 -9.16 22.65 6.74
N LEU A 33 -8.85 21.59 5.99
CA LEU A 33 -8.72 20.24 6.56
C LEU A 33 -7.58 20.17 7.57
N ARG A 34 -6.46 20.86 7.34
CA ARG A 34 -5.33 20.92 8.25
C ARG A 34 -5.74 21.31 9.68
N ASP A 35 -6.62 22.28 9.79
CA ASP A 35 -7.06 22.84 11.09
C ASP A 35 -8.14 21.96 11.77
N LEU A 36 -8.75 21.06 11.03
CA LEU A 36 -9.76 20.12 11.55
C LEU A 36 -9.14 18.86 12.17
N VAL A 37 -7.92 18.50 11.76
CA VAL A 37 -7.19 17.33 12.27
C VAL A 37 -6.60 17.65 13.64
N ASN A 38 -6.86 16.79 14.62
CA ASN A 38 -6.18 16.85 15.91
C ASN A 38 -4.86 16.08 15.84
N TRP A 39 -3.81 16.77 15.38
CA TRP A 39 -2.51 16.15 15.09
C TRP A 39 -1.86 15.50 16.31
N SER A 40 -1.87 16.16 17.46
CA SER A 40 -1.24 15.64 18.68
C SER A 40 -1.93 14.36 19.18
N GLU A 41 -3.26 14.32 19.10
CA GLU A 41 -4.03 13.16 19.48
C GLU A 41 -3.86 12.01 18.46
N LEU A 42 -3.84 12.33 17.16
CA LEU A 42 -3.61 11.35 16.11
C LEU A 42 -2.23 10.71 16.24
N GLU A 43 -1.18 11.51 16.47
CA GLU A 43 0.18 11.02 16.73
C GLU A 43 0.22 10.07 17.93
N ALA A 44 -0.38 10.47 19.03
CA ALA A 44 -0.41 9.65 20.25
C ALA A 44 -1.13 8.30 20.06
N ARG A 45 -2.17 8.26 19.23
CA ARG A 45 -2.94 7.04 18.96
C ARG A 45 -2.33 6.16 17.86
N ALA A 46 -1.80 6.77 16.81
CA ALA A 46 -1.31 6.03 15.64
C ALA A 46 0.11 5.49 15.81
N LEU A 47 0.92 6.07 16.71
CA LEU A 47 2.35 5.79 16.82
C LEU A 47 2.82 5.19 18.17
N PRO A 48 1.97 4.53 18.97
CA PRO A 48 2.38 4.09 20.31
C PRO A 48 3.52 3.07 20.28
N ASN A 49 3.69 2.36 19.18
CA ASN A 49 4.65 1.25 19.02
C ASN A 49 5.82 1.58 18.09
N ILE A 50 5.92 2.81 17.58
CA ILE A 50 7.06 3.17 16.74
C ILE A 50 8.26 3.45 17.61
N GLU A 51 9.19 2.48 17.70
CA GLU A 51 10.46 2.62 18.42
C GLU A 51 11.24 3.82 17.91
N ILE A 52 11.53 4.76 18.81
CA ILE A 52 12.47 5.85 18.58
C ILE A 52 13.87 5.25 18.74
N LYS A 53 14.51 4.83 17.65
CA LYS A 53 15.90 4.38 17.68
C LYS A 53 16.78 5.56 18.08
N GLN A 54 17.52 5.40 19.16
CA GLN A 54 18.43 6.44 19.68
C GLN A 54 19.67 6.67 18.80
N PHE A 55 20.00 5.74 17.90
CA PHE A 55 21.16 5.81 17.02
C PHE A 55 20.76 5.63 15.55
N GLY A 56 21.34 6.43 14.66
CA GLY A 56 21.15 6.39 13.21
C GLY A 56 20.68 7.71 12.64
N ARG A 57 20.34 7.71 11.32
CA ARG A 57 19.77 8.88 10.64
C ARG A 57 18.46 9.28 11.31
N ASN A 58 18.27 10.58 11.57
CA ASN A 58 17.04 11.10 12.15
C ASN A 58 15.82 10.63 11.35
N LYS A 59 14.84 10.07 12.05
CA LYS A 59 13.55 9.72 11.43
C LYS A 59 12.89 11.01 10.91
N LYS A 60 12.14 10.88 9.84
CA LYS A 60 11.31 11.97 9.36
C LYS A 60 10.27 12.35 10.40
N ASP A 61 9.88 13.60 10.39
CA ASP A 61 8.84 14.11 11.27
C ASP A 61 7.58 13.25 11.12
N HIS A 62 7.11 12.71 12.24
CA HIS A 62 5.96 11.82 12.29
C HIS A 62 4.70 12.50 11.78
N ARG A 63 4.53 13.78 12.06
CA ARG A 63 3.43 14.57 11.55
C ARG A 63 3.41 14.61 10.02
N VAL A 64 4.58 14.87 9.40
CA VAL A 64 4.71 14.87 7.93
C VAL A 64 4.31 13.53 7.37
N MET A 65 4.80 12.45 7.96
CA MET A 65 4.53 11.09 7.47
C MET A 65 3.08 10.66 7.66
N LEU A 66 2.45 11.01 8.80
CA LEU A 66 1.02 10.78 9.02
C LEU A 66 0.16 11.58 8.05
N ALA A 67 0.50 12.86 7.83
CA ALA A 67 -0.20 13.71 6.88
C ALA A 67 -0.11 13.16 5.45
N LEU A 68 1.08 12.68 5.04
CA LEU A 68 1.26 12.02 3.74
C LEU A 68 0.42 10.76 3.61
N SER A 69 0.36 9.92 4.66
CA SER A 69 -0.48 8.73 4.66
C SER A 69 -1.97 9.07 4.53
N MET A 70 -2.43 10.16 5.17
CA MET A 70 -3.80 10.66 5.00
C MET A 70 -4.05 11.14 3.56
N LEU A 71 -3.13 11.94 2.99
CA LEU A 71 -3.24 12.44 1.61
C LEU A 71 -3.23 11.28 0.62
N GLN A 72 -2.32 10.32 0.80
CA GLN A 72 -2.25 9.13 -0.04
C GLN A 72 -3.57 8.35 -0.05
N ALA A 73 -4.18 8.15 1.11
CA ALA A 73 -5.48 7.50 1.23
C ALA A 73 -6.61 8.32 0.57
N MET A 74 -6.63 9.64 0.77
CA MET A 74 -7.66 10.54 0.21
C MET A 74 -7.61 10.62 -1.33
N TYR A 75 -6.41 10.59 -1.91
CA TYR A 75 -6.21 10.71 -3.36
C TYR A 75 -6.02 9.35 -4.05
N ASN A 76 -6.03 8.26 -3.29
CA ASN A 76 -5.74 6.90 -3.79
C ASN A 76 -4.44 6.85 -4.61
N GLY A 77 -3.41 7.57 -4.12
CA GLY A 77 -2.15 7.75 -4.81
C GLY A 77 -1.15 6.61 -4.58
N SER A 78 -0.29 6.36 -5.56
CA SER A 78 0.90 5.51 -5.40
C SER A 78 1.96 6.21 -4.51
N ASP A 79 2.99 5.48 -4.08
CA ASP A 79 4.11 6.07 -3.33
C ASP A 79 4.87 7.12 -4.15
N SER A 80 5.08 6.83 -5.44
CA SER A 80 5.71 7.73 -6.41
C SER A 80 4.88 9.00 -6.60
N PHE A 81 3.57 8.86 -6.86
CA PHE A 81 2.65 10.00 -6.96
C PHE A 81 2.67 10.87 -5.69
N THR A 82 2.69 10.24 -4.51
CA THR A 82 2.70 10.95 -3.23
C THR A 82 4.00 11.73 -3.02
N GLU A 83 5.14 11.18 -3.46
CA GLU A 83 6.44 11.87 -3.44
C GLU A 83 6.44 13.08 -4.38
N GLU A 84 5.96 12.92 -5.61
CA GLU A 84 5.88 13.97 -6.63
C GLU A 84 4.96 15.10 -6.18
N GLU A 85 3.73 14.76 -5.75
CA GLU A 85 2.76 15.75 -5.26
C GLU A 85 3.29 16.53 -4.05
N LEU A 86 4.01 15.90 -3.13
CA LEU A 86 4.60 16.63 -2.01
C LEU A 86 5.62 17.66 -2.47
N LYS A 87 6.37 17.40 -3.53
CA LYS A 87 7.37 18.33 -4.07
C LYS A 87 6.74 19.48 -4.85
N GLU A 88 5.69 19.21 -5.61
CA GLU A 88 5.09 20.15 -6.53
C GLU A 88 3.92 20.95 -5.95
N ASN A 89 3.19 20.35 -5.02
CA ASN A 89 1.93 20.91 -4.50
C ASN A 89 2.14 21.63 -3.16
N ILE A 90 2.09 22.95 -3.21
CA ILE A 90 2.28 23.80 -2.03
C ILE A 90 1.19 23.57 -0.95
N TYR A 91 -0.03 23.18 -1.32
CA TYR A 91 -1.07 22.83 -0.35
C TYR A 91 -0.81 21.51 0.36
N TRP A 92 -0.15 20.56 -0.31
CA TRP A 92 0.30 19.33 0.32
C TRP A 92 1.39 19.61 1.35
N GLN A 93 2.37 20.44 1.02
CA GLN A 93 3.40 20.86 1.96
C GLN A 93 2.78 21.57 3.18
N TYR A 94 1.85 22.49 2.95
CA TYR A 94 1.15 23.16 4.02
C TYR A 94 0.37 22.18 4.92
N PHE A 95 -0.36 21.24 4.33
CA PHE A 95 -1.10 20.22 5.06
C PHE A 95 -0.17 19.35 5.91
N CYS A 96 0.99 18.97 5.38
CA CYS A 96 2.03 18.21 6.10
C CYS A 96 2.68 18.97 7.26
N GLY A 97 2.45 20.28 7.37
CA GLY A 97 2.93 21.08 8.49
C GLY A 97 4.12 21.96 8.19
N TYR A 98 4.58 22.01 6.94
CA TYR A 98 5.63 22.96 6.57
C TYR A 98 5.14 24.40 6.68
N GLU A 99 5.95 25.24 7.29
CA GLU A 99 5.64 26.67 7.47
C GLU A 99 6.03 27.48 6.24
N TYR A 100 7.10 27.08 5.57
CA TYR A 100 7.66 27.71 4.38
C TYR A 100 7.75 26.69 3.25
N LEU A 101 7.77 27.15 2.01
CA LEU A 101 7.96 26.30 0.84
C LEU A 101 9.33 25.59 0.92
N GLN A 102 9.31 24.29 0.80
CA GLN A 102 10.52 23.47 0.73
C GLN A 102 10.74 23.04 -0.72
N GLN A 103 11.90 23.36 -1.27
CA GLN A 103 12.30 22.90 -2.61
C GLN A 103 12.94 21.51 -2.55
N ASP A 104 13.77 21.30 -1.52
CA ASP A 104 14.48 20.04 -1.30
C ASP A 104 13.82 19.26 -0.15
N LEU A 105 12.93 18.37 -0.52
CA LEU A 105 12.25 17.50 0.44
C LEU A 105 12.94 16.12 0.44
N ASP A 106 13.51 15.76 1.58
CA ASP A 106 14.13 14.46 1.78
C ASP A 106 13.08 13.39 2.18
N VAL A 107 12.00 13.30 1.41
CA VAL A 107 10.98 12.27 1.52
C VAL A 107 10.93 11.55 0.19
N SER A 108 11.34 10.29 0.19
CA SER A 108 11.33 9.42 -0.99
C SER A 108 10.24 8.35 -0.90
N GLU A 109 9.87 7.78 -2.04
CA GLU A 109 9.00 6.60 -2.13
C GLU A 109 9.38 5.50 -1.12
N ALA A 110 10.68 5.22 -1.00
CA ALA A 110 11.18 4.22 -0.04
C ALA A 110 10.92 4.62 1.42
N THR A 111 10.94 5.93 1.74
CA THR A 111 10.62 6.45 3.07
C THR A 111 9.14 6.27 3.38
N ILE A 112 8.26 6.57 2.42
CA ILE A 112 6.80 6.40 2.54
C ILE A 112 6.48 4.92 2.77
N ARG A 113 7.07 4.02 1.99
CA ARG A 113 6.88 2.57 2.12
C ARG A 113 7.33 2.04 3.48
N ARG A 114 8.49 2.47 3.98
CA ARG A 114 8.98 2.07 5.31
C ARG A 114 8.05 2.55 6.41
N PHE A 115 7.65 3.81 6.35
CA PHE A 115 6.71 4.36 7.33
C PHE A 115 5.37 3.61 7.34
N ARG A 116 4.85 3.24 6.17
CA ARG A 116 3.64 2.42 6.06
C ARG A 116 3.79 1.07 6.78
N ASN A 117 4.92 0.41 6.60
CA ASN A 117 5.19 -0.86 7.28
C ASN A 117 5.33 -0.68 8.80
N ASP A 118 5.97 0.41 9.24
CA ASP A 118 6.15 0.73 10.66
C ASP A 118 4.81 1.12 11.31
N LEU A 119 3.94 1.81 10.58
CA LEU A 119 2.61 2.24 11.04
C LEU A 119 1.67 1.05 11.25
N GLY A 120 1.73 0.06 10.35
CA GLY A 120 0.92 -1.15 10.40
C GLY A 120 -0.58 -0.91 10.27
N GLU A 121 -1.36 -1.95 10.46
CA GLU A 121 -2.83 -1.92 10.33
C GLU A 121 -3.48 -1.02 11.40
N ASP A 122 -3.01 -1.12 12.64
CA ASP A 122 -3.56 -0.35 13.76
C ASP A 122 -3.41 1.15 13.55
N GLY A 123 -2.24 1.60 13.09
CA GLY A 123 -2.02 3.02 12.80
C GLY A 123 -2.88 3.53 11.64
N TYR A 124 -3.07 2.73 10.60
CA TYR A 124 -4.01 3.08 9.51
C TYR A 124 -5.46 3.14 9.98
N ASN A 125 -5.88 2.27 10.89
CA ASN A 125 -7.20 2.32 11.49
C ASN A 125 -7.42 3.62 12.26
N GLU A 126 -6.40 4.13 12.98
CA GLU A 126 -6.50 5.42 13.66
C GLU A 126 -6.58 6.60 12.68
N ILE A 127 -5.83 6.57 11.58
CA ILE A 127 -5.98 7.55 10.49
C ILE A 127 -7.40 7.52 9.92
N LEU A 128 -7.94 6.34 9.63
CA LEU A 128 -9.30 6.18 9.13
C LEU A 128 -10.34 6.74 10.10
N LYS A 129 -10.23 6.42 11.40
CA LYS A 129 -11.12 6.95 12.44
C LYS A 129 -11.09 8.48 12.47
N GLU A 130 -9.93 9.08 12.35
CA GLU A 130 -9.79 10.54 12.33
C GLU A 130 -10.43 11.14 11.08
N LEU A 131 -10.24 10.56 9.89
CA LEU A 131 -10.90 10.99 8.66
C LEU A 131 -12.43 10.87 8.76
N LEU A 132 -12.96 9.79 9.32
CA LEU A 132 -14.39 9.60 9.55
C LEU A 132 -14.94 10.64 10.55
N ARG A 133 -14.20 10.91 11.63
CA ARG A 133 -14.55 11.95 12.61
C ARG A 133 -14.68 13.32 11.95
N ILE A 134 -13.73 13.67 11.11
CA ILE A 134 -13.74 14.93 10.37
C ILE A 134 -14.90 14.96 9.36
N GLY A 135 -15.12 13.87 8.63
CA GLY A 135 -16.22 13.75 7.67
C GLY A 135 -17.58 13.97 8.30
N LEU A 136 -17.81 13.41 9.50
CA LEU A 136 -19.02 13.63 10.30
C LEU A 136 -19.11 15.08 10.79
N LYS A 137 -18.02 15.66 11.28
CA LYS A 137 -17.98 17.04 11.81
C LYS A 137 -18.29 18.08 10.73
N VAL A 138 -17.81 17.86 9.51
CA VAL A 138 -18.05 18.76 8.36
C VAL A 138 -19.40 18.49 7.68
N GLY A 139 -20.07 17.41 8.06
CA GLY A 139 -21.35 17.02 7.44
C GLY A 139 -21.21 16.37 6.06
N ALA A 140 -19.97 16.00 5.67
CA ALA A 140 -19.69 15.26 4.44
C ALA A 140 -20.13 13.80 4.54
N LEU A 141 -20.20 13.25 5.77
CA LEU A 141 -20.68 11.91 6.06
C LEU A 141 -21.86 11.98 7.05
N LYS A 142 -22.83 11.13 6.85
CA LYS A 142 -23.93 10.89 7.80
C LYS A 142 -23.69 9.58 8.53
N LYS A 143 -24.19 9.46 9.76
CA LYS A 143 -24.07 8.20 10.53
C LYS A 143 -24.61 6.98 9.77
N LYS A 144 -25.67 7.15 8.99
CA LYS A 144 -26.24 6.09 8.14
C LYS A 144 -25.27 5.58 7.06
N ASP A 145 -24.39 6.45 6.57
CA ASP A 145 -23.42 6.07 5.53
C ASP A 145 -22.35 5.13 6.10
N LEU A 146 -22.07 5.22 7.41
CA LEU A 146 -21.11 4.35 8.10
C LEU A 146 -21.68 2.94 8.34
N GLU A 147 -22.99 2.80 8.51
CA GLU A 147 -23.64 1.48 8.67
C GLU A 147 -23.60 0.67 7.37
N SER A 148 -23.61 1.33 6.20
CA SER A 148 -23.56 0.66 4.88
C SER A 148 -22.15 0.31 4.41
N VAL A 149 -21.11 1.00 4.89
CA VAL A 149 -19.71 0.74 4.51
C VAL A 149 -19.16 -0.53 5.13
N ILE A 150 -19.66 -0.97 6.28
CA ILE A 150 -19.18 -2.16 7.01
C ILE A 150 -19.42 -3.46 6.20
N ILE A 151 -20.35 -3.46 5.25
CA ILE A 151 -20.75 -4.66 4.50
C ILE A 151 -19.91 -4.88 3.23
N ASP A 152 -19.27 -3.84 2.67
CA ASP A 152 -18.62 -3.91 1.35
C ASP A 152 -17.10 -4.13 1.40
N THR A 153 -16.48 -4.20 2.56
CA THR A 153 -15.03 -4.31 2.71
C THR A 153 -14.50 -5.74 2.86
N THR A 154 -15.33 -6.76 2.66
CA THR A 154 -14.80 -8.11 2.51
C THR A 154 -14.28 -8.27 1.07
N VAL A 155 -13.19 -7.62 0.74
CA VAL A 155 -12.39 -8.00 -0.42
C VAL A 155 -11.84 -9.38 -0.11
N GLN A 156 -12.60 -10.39 -0.50
CA GLN A 156 -12.10 -11.73 -0.57
C GLN A 156 -10.88 -11.68 -1.48
N ILE A 157 -9.70 -11.85 -0.91
CA ILE A 157 -8.47 -11.99 -1.70
C ILE A 157 -8.72 -13.14 -2.65
N LYS A 158 -9.10 -12.81 -3.88
CA LYS A 158 -9.18 -13.80 -4.94
C LYS A 158 -7.76 -14.33 -5.11
N ASN A 159 -7.49 -15.49 -4.58
CA ASN A 159 -6.26 -16.24 -4.84
C ASN A 159 -6.32 -16.77 -6.28
N ILE A 160 -6.43 -15.83 -7.23
CA ILE A 160 -6.44 -16.13 -8.66
C ILE A 160 -4.98 -16.29 -9.06
N LYS A 161 -4.48 -17.50 -8.99
CA LYS A 161 -3.28 -17.86 -9.74
C LYS A 161 -3.53 -17.47 -11.19
N HIS A 162 -2.58 -16.76 -11.81
CA HIS A 162 -2.63 -16.37 -13.21
C HIS A 162 -3.13 -17.57 -14.06
N PRO A 163 -4.14 -17.41 -14.93
CA PRO A 163 -4.84 -18.51 -15.60
C PRO A 163 -3.99 -19.11 -16.72
N HIS A 164 -2.89 -19.75 -16.35
CA HIS A 164 -2.21 -20.69 -17.24
C HIS A 164 -2.83 -22.07 -17.04
N ASP A 165 -3.38 -22.62 -18.10
CA ASP A 165 -4.01 -23.96 -18.12
C ASP A 165 -3.19 -25.02 -17.39
N VAL A 166 -1.87 -24.90 -17.47
CA VAL A 166 -0.93 -25.83 -16.83
C VAL A 166 -1.00 -25.77 -15.29
N TYR A 167 -1.07 -24.56 -14.74
CA TYR A 167 -1.22 -24.39 -13.29
C TYR A 167 -2.59 -24.82 -12.79
N LEU A 168 -3.62 -24.63 -13.61
CA LEU A 168 -4.96 -25.12 -13.29
C LEU A 168 -5.00 -26.64 -13.26
N MET A 169 -4.35 -27.30 -14.24
CA MET A 169 -4.23 -28.76 -14.29
C MET A 169 -3.43 -29.31 -13.10
N GLU A 170 -2.34 -28.65 -12.67
CA GLU A 170 -1.57 -29.07 -11.50
C GLU A 170 -2.39 -28.90 -10.21
N THR A 171 -3.07 -27.79 -10.05
CA THR A 171 -3.96 -27.56 -8.88
C THR A 171 -5.09 -28.59 -8.84
N ALA A 172 -5.67 -28.93 -10.00
CA ALA A 172 -6.69 -29.96 -10.09
C ALA A 172 -6.13 -31.34 -9.69
N ARG A 173 -4.93 -31.70 -10.19
CA ARG A 173 -4.23 -32.94 -9.82
C ARG A 173 -4.01 -33.03 -8.30
N GLU A 174 -3.49 -31.96 -7.69
CA GLU A 174 -3.25 -31.88 -6.25
C GLU A 174 -4.53 -32.12 -5.44
N LYS A 175 -5.61 -31.43 -5.85
CA LYS A 175 -6.92 -31.56 -5.17
C LYS A 175 -7.49 -32.97 -5.30
N VAL A 176 -7.38 -33.61 -6.47
CA VAL A 176 -7.86 -34.98 -6.67
C VAL A 176 -7.06 -35.96 -5.81
N VAL A 177 -5.73 -35.87 -5.81
CA VAL A 177 -4.86 -36.72 -4.99
C VAL A 177 -5.16 -36.54 -3.50
N ASP A 178 -5.35 -35.29 -3.03
CA ASP A 178 -5.69 -35.00 -1.64
C ASP A 178 -7.07 -35.58 -1.26
N LEU A 179 -8.05 -35.44 -2.15
CA LEU A 179 -9.38 -36.02 -1.94
C LEU A 179 -9.32 -37.55 -1.85
N CYS A 180 -8.59 -38.22 -2.76
CA CYS A 180 -8.42 -39.65 -2.72
C CYS A 180 -7.74 -40.13 -1.43
N LYS A 181 -6.73 -39.40 -0.95
CA LYS A 181 -6.08 -39.68 0.34
C LYS A 181 -7.05 -39.56 1.51
N ARG A 182 -7.89 -38.52 1.53
CA ARG A 182 -8.92 -38.33 2.59
C ARG A 182 -9.98 -39.43 2.59
N LEU A 183 -10.34 -39.91 1.40
CA LEU A 183 -11.35 -40.95 1.23
C LEU A 183 -10.77 -42.38 1.32
N GLY A 184 -9.46 -42.55 1.52
CA GLY A 184 -8.81 -43.86 1.57
C GLY A 184 -8.78 -44.61 0.23
N ILE A 185 -8.94 -43.89 -0.91
CA ILE A 185 -8.93 -44.51 -2.25
C ILE A 185 -7.47 -44.69 -2.70
N PRO A 186 -7.01 -45.94 -2.96
CA PRO A 186 -5.66 -46.19 -3.41
C PRO A 186 -5.46 -45.69 -4.85
N LEU A 187 -4.46 -44.83 -5.06
CA LEU A 187 -4.06 -44.36 -6.38
C LEU A 187 -2.83 -45.11 -6.85
N ASN A 188 -2.85 -45.67 -8.07
CA ASN A 188 -1.70 -46.34 -8.68
C ASN A 188 -0.55 -45.37 -8.95
N GLU A 189 -0.86 -44.13 -9.39
CA GLU A 189 0.11 -43.06 -9.66
C GLU A 189 -0.47 -41.69 -9.33
N THR A 190 0.34 -40.81 -8.75
CA THR A 190 -0.04 -39.43 -8.47
C THR A 190 0.39 -38.44 -9.56
N TYR A 191 1.19 -38.89 -10.52
CA TYR A 191 1.79 -38.11 -11.62
C TYR A 191 2.58 -36.85 -11.22
N ALA A 192 2.88 -36.64 -9.93
CA ALA A 192 3.54 -35.42 -9.42
C ALA A 192 4.88 -35.14 -10.11
N LYS A 193 5.76 -36.12 -10.22
CA LYS A 193 7.06 -35.99 -10.87
C LYS A 193 6.91 -35.66 -12.36
N THR A 194 5.95 -36.29 -13.03
CA THR A 194 5.70 -36.09 -14.46
C THR A 194 5.15 -34.71 -14.75
N PHE A 195 4.24 -34.18 -13.91
CA PHE A 195 3.73 -32.82 -14.04
C PHE A 195 4.86 -31.79 -13.85
N LYS A 196 5.62 -31.92 -12.76
CA LYS A 196 6.77 -31.04 -12.48
C LYS A 196 7.77 -30.98 -13.65
N TYR A 197 8.17 -32.15 -14.18
CA TYR A 197 9.09 -32.20 -15.30
C TYR A 197 8.53 -31.55 -16.57
N LYS A 198 7.26 -31.82 -16.90
CA LYS A 198 6.61 -31.25 -18.08
C LYS A 198 6.36 -29.76 -17.96
N MET A 199 6.07 -29.25 -16.77
CA MET A 199 5.97 -27.82 -16.51
C MET A 199 7.32 -27.12 -16.78
N ILE A 200 8.43 -27.66 -16.27
CA ILE A 200 9.78 -27.12 -16.54
C ILE A 200 10.07 -27.11 -18.05
N LYS A 201 9.67 -28.17 -18.76
CA LYS A 201 9.88 -28.27 -20.20
C LYS A 201 9.05 -27.26 -20.99
N LEU A 202 7.83 -26.96 -20.55
CA LEU A 202 7.00 -25.91 -21.14
C LEU A 202 7.63 -24.51 -21.00
N TRP A 203 8.27 -24.23 -19.87
CA TRP A 203 8.99 -22.96 -19.66
C TRP A 203 10.15 -22.78 -20.65
N LYS A 204 10.83 -23.86 -21.01
CA LYS A 204 11.91 -23.84 -22.02
C LYS A 204 11.40 -23.62 -23.46
N TYR A 205 10.10 -23.86 -23.71
CA TYR A 205 9.48 -23.72 -25.03
C TYR A 205 8.61 -22.47 -25.15
N LYS A 206 9.09 -21.33 -24.64
CA LYS A 206 8.35 -20.06 -24.71
C LYS A 206 8.25 -19.47 -26.13
N GLU A 207 9.18 -19.81 -27.02
CA GLU A 207 9.23 -19.30 -28.38
C GLU A 207 8.10 -19.87 -29.26
N ASP A 208 7.56 -19.04 -30.15
CA ASP A 208 6.48 -19.43 -31.08
C ASP A 208 6.86 -20.57 -32.02
N SER A 209 8.14 -20.67 -32.37
CA SER A 209 8.72 -21.78 -33.17
C SER A 209 8.46 -23.18 -32.55
N LYS A 210 8.17 -23.23 -31.24
CA LYS A 210 7.92 -24.49 -30.48
C LYS A 210 6.46 -24.71 -30.11
N ALA A 211 5.53 -23.98 -30.70
CA ALA A 211 4.10 -24.06 -30.39
C ALA A 211 3.54 -25.50 -30.51
N ARG A 212 3.95 -26.25 -31.55
CA ARG A 212 3.54 -27.65 -31.74
C ARG A 212 4.00 -28.56 -30.58
N GLN A 213 5.18 -28.34 -30.05
CA GLN A 213 5.74 -29.11 -28.93
C GLN A 213 5.02 -28.75 -27.62
N ARG A 214 4.72 -27.46 -27.40
CA ARG A 214 3.92 -27.01 -26.27
C ARG A 214 2.54 -27.70 -26.26
N ARG A 215 1.84 -27.70 -27.41
CA ARG A 215 0.54 -28.35 -27.56
C ARG A 215 0.58 -29.84 -27.23
N LYS A 216 1.62 -30.57 -27.67
CA LYS A 216 1.80 -32.00 -27.34
C LYS A 216 1.96 -32.23 -25.83
N ILE A 217 2.72 -31.36 -25.14
CA ILE A 217 2.89 -31.46 -23.68
C ILE A 217 1.59 -31.15 -22.95
N MET A 218 0.83 -30.14 -23.37
CA MET A 218 -0.47 -29.81 -22.80
C MET A 218 -1.48 -30.97 -22.90
N ILE A 219 -1.61 -31.59 -24.09
CA ILE A 219 -2.46 -32.73 -24.31
C ILE A 219 -2.03 -33.88 -23.38
N SER A 220 -0.72 -34.14 -23.28
CA SER A 220 -0.19 -35.19 -22.42
C SER A 220 -0.49 -34.96 -20.93
N LEU A 221 -0.47 -33.73 -20.42
CA LEU A 221 -0.86 -33.39 -19.05
C LEU A 221 -2.36 -33.59 -18.83
N LYS A 222 -3.19 -33.16 -19.78
CA LYS A 222 -4.64 -33.33 -19.74
C LYS A 222 -5.05 -34.79 -19.69
N VAL A 223 -4.43 -35.65 -20.51
CA VAL A 223 -4.69 -37.09 -20.51
C VAL A 223 -4.32 -37.72 -19.16
N ARG A 224 -3.21 -37.32 -18.54
CA ARG A 224 -2.80 -37.86 -17.23
C ARG A 224 -3.70 -37.40 -16.10
N LEU A 225 -4.18 -36.15 -16.16
CA LEU A 225 -5.17 -35.64 -15.21
C LEU A 225 -6.48 -36.46 -15.28
N GLY A 226 -6.92 -36.81 -16.49
CA GLY A 226 -8.13 -37.66 -16.67
C GLY A 226 -7.96 -39.11 -16.31
N ARG A 227 -6.74 -39.59 -15.98
CA ARG A 227 -6.46 -40.96 -15.53
C ARG A 227 -6.32 -41.09 -14.00
N LEU A 228 -6.33 -39.99 -13.29
CA LEU A 228 -6.42 -39.94 -11.83
C LEU A 228 -7.82 -40.24 -11.36
#